data_b3b620380ff21915600ad6a085243dd9
#
_entry.id   b3b620380ff21915600ad6a085243dd9
#
_cell.length_a   1.000
_cell.length_b   1.000
_cell.length_c   1.000
_cell.angle_alpha   90.00
_cell.angle_beta   90.00
_cell.angle_gamma   90.00
#
_symmetry.space_group_name_H-M   'P 1'
#
loop_
_entity.id
_entity.type
_entity.pdbx_description
1 polymer ?
#
loop_
_entity_poly.entity_id
_entity_poly.type
_entity_poly.pdbx_seq_one_letter_code
_entity_poly.pdbx_strand_id
1 'polypeptide(L)'
;EQLEKLLPCPYFLITFTVPKELRRFVRSHPRECYRAMFQASAATLIELAKNPKYVGSRRLGFTGVLHTWGRTLSYHPHVHFIVPGGALGEGGTEWLPSRANFFVPVRAASVLFRAKFKALRAEAGLIDQVPQEVWTKSWVVHSKAVGDGRRAVRYLAPYVYRVAINNRRIVNCEPGPGGSGRVTISYRKSGSRRYRAMQLTAEEFIRRFLQHVLPRGFQKVRHYGFAPPRS
;
A
#
# COMPACT_ATOMS: atom_id res chain seq x y z
N GLU A 1 -15.70 -1.52 16.03
CA GLU A 1 -14.53 -2.27 16.55
C GLU A 1 -13.18 -1.67 16.12
N GLN A 2 -12.84 -1.55 14.80
CA GLN A 2 -11.55 -0.96 14.38
C GLN A 2 -11.48 0.55 14.60
N LEU A 3 -12.61 1.25 14.54
CA LEU A 3 -12.68 2.70 14.77
C LEU A 3 -12.56 3.05 16.26
N GLU A 4 -12.92 2.17 17.13
CA GLU A 4 -12.85 2.32 18.60
C GLU A 4 -11.40 2.19 19.11
N LYS A 5 -10.55 1.50 18.33
CA LYS A 5 -9.12 1.31 18.64
C LYS A 5 -8.22 2.45 18.16
N LEU A 6 -8.83 3.52 17.59
CA LEU A 6 -8.05 4.70 17.18
C LEU A 6 -7.65 5.52 18.40
N LEU A 7 -6.37 5.89 18.45
CA LEU A 7 -5.84 6.80 19.46
C LEU A 7 -6.38 8.22 19.23
N PRO A 8 -6.54 9.03 20.28
CA PRO A 8 -6.99 10.43 20.18
C PRO A 8 -5.86 11.34 19.66
N CYS A 9 -5.36 11.07 18.46
CA CYS A 9 -4.28 11.82 17.82
C CYS A 9 -4.54 11.95 16.30
N PRO A 10 -3.85 12.89 15.62
CA PRO A 10 -3.85 12.93 14.16
C PRO A 10 -3.28 11.65 13.56
N TYR A 11 -3.72 11.31 12.36
CA TYR A 11 -3.25 10.13 11.63
C TYR A 11 -2.68 10.52 10.25
N PHE A 12 -1.79 9.67 9.75
CA PHE A 12 -1.23 9.76 8.42
C PHE A 12 -1.56 8.52 7.60
N LEU A 13 -1.93 8.74 6.34
CA LEU A 13 -1.97 7.69 5.32
C LEU A 13 -0.67 7.77 4.52
N ILE A 14 0.19 6.76 4.69
CA ILE A 14 1.49 6.70 4.02
C ILE A 14 1.47 5.55 3.03
N THR A 15 1.84 5.83 1.78
CA THR A 15 1.80 4.84 0.69
C THR A 15 3.18 4.65 0.11
N PHE A 16 3.61 3.40 0.00
CA PHE A 16 4.86 2.98 -0.64
C PHE A 16 4.55 2.20 -1.91
N THR A 17 5.08 2.66 -3.03
CA THR A 17 4.78 2.09 -4.35
C THR A 17 6.06 1.69 -5.05
N VAL A 18 6.11 0.48 -5.59
CA VAL A 18 7.20 0.03 -6.45
C VAL A 18 7.05 0.61 -7.87
N PRO A 19 8.16 0.92 -8.58
CA PRO A 19 8.11 1.44 -9.93
C PRO A 19 7.48 0.45 -10.92
N LYS A 20 7.00 0.98 -12.05
CA LYS A 20 6.28 0.18 -13.06
C LYS A 20 7.14 -0.94 -13.64
N GLU A 21 8.42 -0.72 -13.75
CA GLU A 21 9.42 -1.66 -14.29
C GLU A 21 9.55 -2.91 -13.42
N LEU A 22 9.32 -2.80 -12.11
CA LEU A 22 9.30 -3.94 -11.19
C LEU A 22 8.03 -4.79 -11.26
N ARG A 23 6.96 -4.31 -11.86
CA ARG A 23 5.64 -4.98 -11.77
C ARG A 23 5.66 -6.40 -12.31
N ARG A 24 6.38 -6.66 -13.41
CA ARG A 24 6.53 -8.02 -13.96
C ARG A 24 7.24 -8.93 -12.97
N PHE A 25 8.38 -8.49 -12.45
CA PHE A 25 9.15 -9.21 -11.45
C PHE A 25 8.35 -9.47 -10.16
N VAL A 26 7.64 -8.47 -9.63
CA VAL A 26 6.78 -8.63 -8.45
C VAL A 26 5.66 -9.64 -8.70
N ARG A 27 5.14 -9.70 -9.93
CA ARG A 27 4.10 -10.64 -10.30
C ARG A 27 4.60 -12.08 -10.43
N SER A 28 5.83 -12.29 -10.89
CA SER A 28 6.44 -13.64 -10.97
C SER A 28 6.90 -14.15 -9.60
N HIS A 29 7.20 -13.27 -8.65
CA HIS A 29 7.62 -13.60 -7.28
C HIS A 29 6.73 -12.91 -6.23
N PRO A 30 5.40 -13.16 -6.24
CA PRO A 30 4.47 -12.33 -5.47
C PRO A 30 4.67 -12.48 -3.96
N ARG A 31 4.89 -13.68 -3.45
CA ARG A 31 5.04 -13.92 -2.01
C ARG A 31 6.27 -13.23 -1.43
N GLU A 32 7.40 -13.38 -2.09
CA GLU A 32 8.69 -12.81 -1.71
C GLU A 32 8.70 -11.29 -1.83
N CYS A 33 8.16 -10.77 -2.94
CA CYS A 33 8.13 -9.34 -3.20
C CYS A 33 7.15 -8.59 -2.30
N TYR A 34 5.96 -9.15 -2.04
CA TYR A 34 5.01 -8.53 -1.12
C TYR A 34 5.52 -8.54 0.32
N ARG A 35 6.23 -9.61 0.74
CA ARG A 35 6.93 -9.62 2.04
C ARG A 35 7.97 -8.52 2.11
N ALA A 36 8.82 -8.40 1.09
CA ALA A 36 9.85 -7.36 1.04
C ALA A 36 9.27 -5.95 1.00
N MET A 37 8.15 -5.73 0.29
CA MET A 37 7.45 -4.43 0.32
C MET A 37 7.04 -4.06 1.74
N PHE A 38 6.43 -4.97 2.49
CA PHE A 38 6.05 -4.73 3.88
C PHE A 38 7.27 -4.51 4.77
N GLN A 39 8.29 -5.36 4.70
CA GLN A 39 9.48 -5.27 5.52
C GLN A 39 10.25 -3.97 5.26
N ALA A 40 10.54 -3.67 4.00
CA ALA A 40 11.29 -2.48 3.61
C ALA A 40 10.55 -1.20 3.98
N SER A 41 9.25 -1.11 3.73
CA SER A 41 8.46 0.09 4.02
C SER A 41 8.27 0.30 5.53
N ALA A 42 7.98 -0.74 6.29
CA ALA A 42 7.86 -0.66 7.75
C ALA A 42 9.20 -0.25 8.39
N ALA A 43 10.30 -0.91 8.00
CA ALA A 43 11.63 -0.57 8.48
C ALA A 43 12.04 0.87 8.10
N THR A 44 11.59 1.37 6.96
CA THR A 44 11.80 2.77 6.54
C THR A 44 11.09 3.75 7.46
N LEU A 45 9.83 3.48 7.81
CA LEU A 45 9.07 4.35 8.74
C LEU A 45 9.71 4.37 10.12
N ILE A 46 10.06 3.20 10.65
CA ILE A 46 10.69 3.06 11.97
C ILE A 46 12.04 3.78 12.00
N GLU A 47 12.85 3.64 10.95
CA GLU A 47 14.16 4.27 10.87
C GLU A 47 14.08 5.81 10.84
N LEU A 48 13.20 6.36 10.02
CA LEU A 48 13.02 7.81 9.93
C LEU A 48 12.40 8.39 11.21
N ALA A 49 11.48 7.67 11.84
CA ALA A 49 10.82 8.14 13.05
C ALA A 49 11.77 8.26 14.25
N LYS A 50 12.89 7.52 14.28
CA LYS A 50 13.93 7.68 15.32
C LYS A 50 14.50 9.09 15.40
N ASN A 51 14.52 9.80 14.27
CA ASN A 51 15.09 11.14 14.24
C ASN A 51 14.23 12.13 15.04
N PRO A 52 14.81 12.82 16.06
CA PRO A 52 14.07 13.79 16.89
C PRO A 52 13.45 14.95 16.11
N LYS A 53 13.99 15.26 14.91
CA LYS A 53 13.40 16.27 14.01
C LYS A 53 12.02 15.88 13.48
N TYR A 54 11.67 14.57 13.54
CA TYR A 54 10.40 14.06 13.03
C TYR A 54 9.49 13.59 14.16
N VAL A 55 9.88 12.52 14.86
CA VAL A 55 9.11 11.92 15.97
C VAL A 55 9.97 11.71 17.21
N GLY A 56 11.19 11.20 17.03
CA GLY A 56 12.16 10.99 18.13
C GLY A 56 12.09 9.60 18.76
N SER A 57 11.36 8.62 18.17
CA SER A 57 11.32 7.27 18.69
C SER A 57 11.07 6.24 17.59
N ARG A 58 11.55 5.03 17.80
CA ARG A 58 11.28 3.86 16.97
C ARG A 58 10.03 3.07 17.38
N ARG A 59 9.44 3.39 18.52
CA ARG A 59 8.30 2.66 19.11
C ARG A 59 6.98 3.13 18.49
N LEU A 60 6.86 2.92 17.19
CA LEU A 60 5.65 3.19 16.43
C LEU A 60 4.63 2.08 16.60
N GLY A 61 3.34 2.41 16.39
CA GLY A 61 2.29 1.43 16.18
C GLY A 61 1.50 1.80 14.93
N PHE A 62 1.46 0.91 13.92
CA PHE A 62 0.77 1.21 12.67
C PHE A 62 0.27 -0.06 11.97
N THR A 63 -0.71 0.11 11.10
CA THR A 63 -1.29 -0.98 10.32
C THR A 63 -1.03 -0.78 8.83
N GLY A 64 -0.51 -1.81 8.18
CA GLY A 64 -0.26 -1.83 6.74
C GLY A 64 -1.24 -2.71 5.99
N VAL A 65 -1.65 -2.27 4.79
CA VAL A 65 -2.54 -3.02 3.88
C VAL A 65 -1.93 -3.05 2.49
N LEU A 66 -1.74 -4.25 1.95
CA LEU A 66 -1.28 -4.43 0.57
C LEU A 66 -2.44 -4.22 -0.41
N HIS A 67 -2.20 -3.38 -1.40
CA HIS A 67 -3.03 -3.25 -2.60
C HIS A 67 -2.22 -3.63 -3.83
N THR A 68 -2.83 -4.30 -4.77
CA THR A 68 -2.16 -4.73 -6.02
C THR A 68 -2.74 -4.08 -7.27
N TRP A 69 -3.78 -3.24 -7.15
CA TRP A 69 -4.52 -2.67 -8.27
C TRP A 69 -4.52 -1.16 -8.33
N GLY A 70 -4.52 -0.65 -9.54
CA GLY A 70 -4.86 0.72 -9.87
C GLY A 70 -6.35 0.92 -10.15
N ARG A 71 -6.72 2.15 -10.49
CA ARG A 71 -8.13 2.53 -10.73
C ARG A 71 -8.76 1.85 -11.95
N THR A 72 -7.95 1.43 -12.91
CA THR A 72 -8.33 0.73 -14.16
C THR A 72 -8.09 -0.77 -14.10
N LEU A 73 -7.99 -1.34 -12.90
CA LEU A 73 -7.61 -2.74 -12.67
C LEU A 73 -6.21 -3.09 -13.21
N SER A 74 -5.37 -2.11 -13.48
CA SER A 74 -3.97 -2.37 -13.82
C SER A 74 -3.21 -2.87 -12.59
N TYR A 75 -2.30 -3.83 -12.78
CA TYR A 75 -1.44 -4.30 -11.70
C TYR A 75 -0.52 -3.18 -11.19
N HIS A 76 -0.69 -2.82 -9.94
CA HIS A 76 -0.02 -1.67 -9.31
C HIS A 76 0.20 -1.93 -7.82
N PRO A 77 1.18 -2.80 -7.47
CA PRO A 77 1.41 -3.16 -6.08
C PRO A 77 1.94 -1.98 -5.26
N HIS A 78 1.31 -1.75 -4.12
CA HIS A 78 1.66 -0.72 -3.15
C HIS A 78 1.14 -1.09 -1.77
N VAL A 79 1.79 -0.57 -0.74
CA VAL A 79 1.37 -0.75 0.66
C VAL A 79 0.90 0.58 1.20
N HIS A 80 -0.30 0.59 1.77
CA HIS A 80 -0.83 1.70 2.56
C HIS A 80 -0.60 1.44 4.03
N PHE A 81 -0.07 2.43 4.74
CA PHE A 81 0.00 2.42 6.19
C PHE A 81 -0.91 3.48 6.78
N ILE A 82 -1.68 3.11 7.81
CA ILE A 82 -2.36 4.04 8.72
C ILE A 82 -1.46 4.17 9.94
N VAL A 83 -0.92 5.36 10.13
CA VAL A 83 0.10 5.65 11.15
C VAL A 83 -0.43 6.73 12.08
N PRO A 84 -0.54 6.49 13.39
CA PRO A 84 -0.78 7.55 14.37
C PRO A 84 0.30 8.63 14.29
N GLY A 85 -0.08 9.87 14.51
CA GLY A 85 0.83 11.02 14.45
C GLY A 85 1.71 11.15 15.69
N GLY A 86 2.50 10.13 15.96
CA GLY A 86 3.45 10.08 17.05
C GLY A 86 3.96 8.67 17.34
N ALA A 87 4.71 8.52 18.42
CA ALA A 87 5.28 7.28 18.91
C ALA A 87 5.32 7.25 20.43
N LEU A 88 5.50 6.07 21.00
CA LEU A 88 5.86 5.95 22.42
C LEU A 88 7.34 6.28 22.63
N GLY A 89 7.63 7.05 23.66
CA GLY A 89 9.00 7.28 24.13
C GLY A 89 9.69 5.96 24.53
N GLU A 90 10.98 5.98 24.75
CA GLU A 90 11.76 4.77 25.08
C GLU A 90 11.24 4.08 26.35
N GLY A 91 10.78 4.83 27.37
CA GLY A 91 10.15 4.30 28.56
C GLY A 91 8.76 3.69 28.36
N GLY A 92 8.12 3.89 27.22
CA GLY A 92 6.84 3.30 26.84
C GLY A 92 5.59 3.96 27.42
N THR A 93 5.72 4.99 28.22
CA THR A 93 4.61 5.71 28.88
C THR A 93 4.34 7.09 28.29
N GLU A 94 5.36 7.73 27.75
CA GLU A 94 5.27 9.06 27.15
C GLU A 94 4.84 8.98 25.68
N TRP A 95 3.96 9.89 25.24
CA TRP A 95 3.62 10.07 23.86
C TRP A 95 4.42 11.19 23.22
N LEU A 96 5.21 10.88 22.21
CA LEU A 96 5.98 11.82 21.42
C LEU A 96 5.20 12.16 20.14
N PRO A 97 4.57 13.35 20.04
CA PRO A 97 3.75 13.68 18.88
C PRO A 97 4.61 14.05 17.67
N SER A 98 4.17 13.68 16.49
CA SER A 98 4.68 14.23 15.23
C SER A 98 4.11 15.64 15.00
N ARG A 99 4.66 16.36 14.00
CA ARG A 99 4.02 17.59 13.52
C ARG A 99 2.65 17.30 12.91
N ALA A 100 1.70 18.21 13.02
CA ALA A 100 0.31 18.02 12.61
C ALA A 100 0.14 17.59 11.12
N ASN A 101 0.95 18.13 10.22
CA ASN A 101 0.87 17.88 8.78
C ASN A 101 2.11 17.21 8.18
N PHE A 102 3.00 16.71 9.03
CA PHE A 102 4.27 16.14 8.59
C PHE A 102 4.70 15.00 9.52
N PHE A 103 4.85 13.79 8.96
CA PHE A 103 5.32 12.63 9.70
C PHE A 103 6.80 12.34 9.42
N VAL A 104 7.13 12.08 8.14
CA VAL A 104 8.51 11.82 7.69
C VAL A 104 8.74 12.41 6.31
N PRO A 105 10.01 12.76 5.94
CA PRO A 105 10.33 13.30 4.62
C PRO A 105 10.19 12.21 3.53
N VAL A 106 9.27 12.41 2.61
CA VAL A 106 8.96 11.43 1.55
C VAL A 106 10.14 11.12 0.62
N ARG A 107 11.05 12.11 0.39
CA ARG A 107 12.26 11.89 -0.41
C ARG A 107 13.21 10.92 0.28
N ALA A 108 13.50 11.12 1.57
CA ALA A 108 14.32 10.19 2.35
C ALA A 108 13.67 8.81 2.46
N ALA A 109 12.35 8.77 2.67
CA ALA A 109 11.59 7.52 2.68
C ALA A 109 11.68 6.76 1.35
N SER A 110 11.65 7.46 0.21
CA SER A 110 11.84 6.87 -1.13
C SER A 110 13.20 6.19 -1.28
N VAL A 111 14.27 6.88 -0.87
CA VAL A 111 15.65 6.36 -0.95
C VAL A 111 15.83 5.14 -0.04
N LEU A 112 15.41 5.24 1.22
CA LEU A 112 15.53 4.14 2.19
C LEU A 112 14.68 2.94 1.80
N PHE A 113 13.44 3.14 1.36
CA PHE A 113 12.57 2.07 0.91
C PHE A 113 13.20 1.29 -0.25
N ARG A 114 13.73 2.00 -1.26
CA ARG A 114 14.43 1.40 -2.39
C ARG A 114 15.66 0.60 -1.92
N ALA A 115 16.50 1.19 -1.06
CA ALA A 115 17.72 0.53 -0.56
C ALA A 115 17.40 -0.74 0.24
N LYS A 116 16.44 -0.66 1.17
CA LYS A 116 16.01 -1.81 1.97
C LYS A 116 15.35 -2.90 1.12
N PHE A 117 14.53 -2.53 0.13
CA PHE A 117 13.94 -3.50 -0.79
C PHE A 117 15.03 -4.19 -1.64
N LYS A 118 16.03 -3.42 -2.13
CA LYS A 118 17.17 -3.96 -2.86
C LYS A 118 17.95 -5.00 -2.04
N ALA A 119 18.28 -4.66 -0.80
CA ALA A 119 18.98 -5.57 0.12
C ALA A 119 18.20 -6.89 0.31
N LEU A 120 16.90 -6.82 0.58
CA LEU A 120 16.05 -8.00 0.72
C LEU A 120 15.95 -8.84 -0.57
N ARG A 121 16.15 -8.25 -1.75
CA ARG A 121 16.20 -9.02 -3.01
C ARG A 121 17.56 -9.68 -3.21
N ALA A 122 18.64 -9.01 -2.79
CA ALA A 122 19.97 -9.59 -2.79
C ALA A 122 20.07 -10.78 -1.83
N GLU A 123 19.60 -10.63 -0.61
CA GLU A 123 19.54 -11.72 0.39
C GLU A 123 18.74 -12.95 -0.10
N ALA A 124 17.71 -12.72 -0.92
CA ALA A 124 16.90 -13.79 -1.50
C ALA A 124 17.49 -14.38 -2.80
N GLY A 125 18.66 -13.93 -3.26
CA GLY A 125 19.27 -14.37 -4.53
C GLY A 125 18.50 -13.96 -5.79
N LEU A 126 17.67 -12.90 -5.68
CA LEU A 126 16.78 -12.47 -6.77
C LEU A 126 17.19 -11.13 -7.40
N ILE A 127 18.33 -10.56 -6.98
CA ILE A 127 18.73 -9.22 -7.39
C ILE A 127 19.01 -9.11 -8.90
N ASP A 128 19.61 -10.14 -9.47
CA ASP A 128 20.02 -10.18 -10.88
C ASP A 128 18.84 -10.30 -11.84
N GLN A 129 17.69 -10.73 -11.34
CA GLN A 129 16.44 -10.79 -12.11
C GLN A 129 15.73 -9.43 -12.18
N VAL A 130 16.23 -8.41 -11.48
CA VAL A 130 15.65 -7.08 -11.43
C VAL A 130 16.39 -6.14 -12.38
N PRO A 131 15.70 -5.41 -13.29
CA PRO A 131 16.34 -4.44 -14.17
C PRO A 131 17.13 -3.39 -13.37
N GLN A 132 18.40 -3.19 -13.72
CA GLN A 132 19.31 -2.32 -12.96
C GLN A 132 18.84 -0.85 -12.92
N GLU A 133 18.19 -0.35 -13.97
CA GLU A 133 17.61 0.99 -14.04
C GLU A 133 16.59 1.29 -12.94
N VAL A 134 15.99 0.27 -12.35
CA VAL A 134 15.04 0.41 -11.24
C VAL A 134 15.70 1.02 -10.01
N TRP A 135 16.98 0.72 -9.79
CA TRP A 135 17.74 1.15 -8.62
C TRP A 135 18.23 2.60 -8.70
N THR A 136 18.23 3.19 -9.87
CA THR A 136 18.63 4.60 -10.08
C THR A 136 17.44 5.56 -10.05
N LYS A 137 16.20 5.05 -10.24
CA LYS A 137 14.98 5.87 -10.24
C LYS A 137 14.51 6.22 -8.84
N SER A 138 13.79 7.33 -8.72
CA SER A 138 13.04 7.66 -7.52
C SER A 138 11.82 6.76 -7.39
N TRP A 139 11.65 6.14 -6.23
CA TRP A 139 10.44 5.37 -5.90
C TRP A 139 9.38 6.26 -5.27
N VAL A 140 8.12 5.93 -5.50
CA VAL A 140 7.03 6.79 -5.03
C VAL A 140 6.68 6.46 -3.58
N VAL A 141 6.86 7.45 -2.72
CA VAL A 141 6.31 7.47 -1.37
C VAL A 141 5.41 8.69 -1.23
N HIS A 142 4.23 8.49 -0.71
CA HIS A 142 3.27 9.56 -0.45
C HIS A 142 2.86 9.54 1.02
N SER A 143 2.86 10.69 1.68
CA SER A 143 2.42 10.87 3.06
C SER A 143 1.37 11.98 3.11
N LYS A 144 0.23 11.68 3.71
CA LYS A 144 -0.88 12.64 3.82
C LYS A 144 -1.47 12.57 5.22
N ALA A 145 -1.60 13.71 5.88
CA ALA A 145 -2.40 13.85 7.10
C ALA A 145 -3.89 13.59 6.79
N VAL A 146 -4.57 12.79 7.61
CA VAL A 146 -5.95 12.33 7.39
C VAL A 146 -6.86 12.58 8.61
N GLY A 147 -6.52 13.54 9.43
CA GLY A 147 -7.25 13.92 10.63
C GLY A 147 -7.22 12.80 11.68
N ASP A 148 -8.36 12.47 12.28
CA ASP A 148 -8.52 11.46 13.33
C ASP A 148 -8.38 9.99 12.84
N GLY A 149 -8.00 9.77 11.61
CA GLY A 149 -7.83 8.44 11.02
C GLY A 149 -9.13 7.72 10.61
N ARG A 150 -10.29 8.14 11.08
CA ARG A 150 -11.58 7.47 10.78
C ARG A 150 -11.86 7.36 9.28
N ARG A 151 -11.55 8.43 8.52
CA ARG A 151 -11.70 8.44 7.05
C ARG A 151 -10.74 7.46 6.38
N ALA A 152 -9.50 7.35 6.88
CA ALA A 152 -8.50 6.43 6.33
C ALA A 152 -8.90 4.97 6.61
N VAL A 153 -9.35 4.66 7.82
CA VAL A 153 -9.86 3.32 8.17
C VAL A 153 -11.07 2.96 7.32
N ARG A 154 -12.06 3.85 7.19
CA ARG A 154 -13.25 3.64 6.32
C ARG A 154 -12.86 3.47 4.85
N TYR A 155 -11.85 4.19 4.38
CA TYR A 155 -11.33 4.05 3.01
C TYR A 155 -10.66 2.69 2.80
N LEU A 156 -9.87 2.21 3.76
CA LEU A 156 -9.13 0.94 3.63
C LEU A 156 -9.96 -0.29 4.00
N ALA A 157 -10.96 -0.18 4.85
CA ALA A 157 -11.78 -1.31 5.29
C ALA A 157 -12.37 -2.15 4.14
N PRO A 158 -12.96 -1.58 3.08
CA PRO A 158 -13.45 -2.36 1.94
C PRO A 158 -12.37 -3.19 1.26
N TYR A 159 -11.12 -2.70 1.26
CA TYR A 159 -10.00 -3.37 0.58
C TYR A 159 -9.42 -4.53 1.39
N VAL A 160 -9.72 -4.62 2.67
CA VAL A 160 -9.35 -5.77 3.51
C VAL A 160 -10.11 -7.01 3.08
N TYR A 161 -11.39 -6.86 2.72
CA TYR A 161 -12.29 -7.96 2.39
C TYR A 161 -12.50 -8.17 0.89
N ARG A 162 -12.20 -7.18 0.05
CA ARG A 162 -12.51 -7.19 -1.38
C ARG A 162 -11.25 -7.34 -2.23
N VAL A 163 -11.44 -8.01 -3.36
CA VAL A 163 -10.42 -8.11 -4.41
C VAL A 163 -10.72 -7.06 -5.46
N ALA A 164 -9.75 -6.22 -5.77
CA ALA A 164 -9.60 -5.31 -6.91
C ALA A 164 -10.79 -4.42 -7.32
N ILE A 165 -12.01 -4.93 -7.42
CA ILE A 165 -13.19 -4.17 -7.87
C ILE A 165 -14.43 -4.56 -7.06
N ASN A 166 -15.35 -3.62 -6.86
CA ASN A 166 -16.67 -3.90 -6.31
C ASN A 166 -17.72 -3.95 -7.44
N ASN A 167 -18.83 -4.66 -7.20
CA ASN A 167 -19.88 -4.86 -8.20
C ASN A 167 -20.47 -3.55 -8.71
N ARG A 168 -20.56 -2.49 -7.88
CA ARG A 168 -21.06 -1.17 -8.29
C ARG A 168 -20.20 -0.49 -9.37
N ARG A 169 -18.97 -0.95 -9.56
CA ARG A 169 -18.08 -0.45 -10.60
C ARG A 169 -18.19 -1.22 -11.91
N ILE A 170 -18.82 -2.38 -11.92
CA ILE A 170 -19.19 -3.13 -13.13
C ILE A 170 -20.53 -2.55 -13.57
N VAL A 171 -20.49 -1.73 -14.64
CA VAL A 171 -21.64 -0.96 -15.11
C VAL A 171 -22.49 -1.79 -16.07
N ASN A 172 -21.83 -2.58 -16.92
CA ASN A 172 -22.49 -3.41 -17.93
C ASN A 172 -21.67 -4.66 -18.24
N CYS A 173 -22.35 -5.75 -18.56
CA CYS A 173 -21.78 -7.00 -19.04
C CYS A 173 -22.59 -7.43 -20.25
N GLU A 174 -21.99 -7.42 -21.42
CA GLU A 174 -22.58 -7.84 -22.68
C GLU A 174 -22.02 -9.23 -23.04
N PRO A 175 -22.84 -10.29 -23.05
CA PRO A 175 -22.40 -11.57 -23.56
C PRO A 175 -22.16 -11.50 -25.07
N GLY A 176 -21.17 -12.19 -25.55
CA GLY A 176 -20.87 -12.30 -26.98
C GLY A 176 -20.69 -13.75 -27.40
N PRO A 177 -20.83 -14.08 -28.69
CA PRO A 177 -20.63 -15.42 -29.21
C PRO A 177 -19.22 -15.93 -28.91
N GLY A 178 -19.09 -17.22 -28.57
CA GLY A 178 -17.78 -17.83 -28.30
C GLY A 178 -16.98 -17.21 -27.11
N GLY A 179 -17.66 -16.55 -26.17
CA GLY A 179 -16.99 -15.91 -25.02
C GLY A 179 -16.41 -14.51 -25.30
N SER A 180 -16.64 -13.93 -26.48
CA SER A 180 -16.16 -12.59 -26.89
C SER A 180 -16.86 -11.40 -26.19
N GLY A 181 -17.53 -11.63 -25.06
CA GLY A 181 -18.29 -10.64 -24.32
C GLY A 181 -17.47 -9.42 -23.90
N ARG A 182 -18.17 -8.35 -23.51
CA ARG A 182 -17.59 -7.08 -23.08
C ARG A 182 -18.03 -6.72 -21.67
N VAL A 183 -17.11 -6.17 -20.90
CA VAL A 183 -17.35 -5.68 -19.53
C VAL A 183 -17.03 -4.20 -19.48
N THR A 184 -18.02 -3.39 -19.12
CA THR A 184 -17.84 -1.95 -18.90
C THR A 184 -17.64 -1.68 -17.42
N ILE A 185 -16.51 -1.07 -17.06
CA ILE A 185 -16.21 -0.68 -15.68
C ILE A 185 -16.17 0.83 -15.52
N SER A 186 -16.66 1.31 -14.39
CA SER A 186 -16.58 2.70 -13.99
C SER A 186 -15.30 2.97 -13.20
N TYR A 187 -14.58 4.04 -13.54
CA TYR A 187 -13.41 4.49 -12.79
C TYR A 187 -13.33 6.01 -12.74
N ARG A 188 -12.52 6.54 -11.83
CA ARG A 188 -12.28 7.97 -11.67
C ARG A 188 -10.77 8.27 -11.78
N LYS A 189 -10.36 9.19 -12.65
CA LYS A 189 -8.97 9.64 -12.71
C LYS A 189 -8.54 10.32 -11.41
N SER A 190 -7.24 10.32 -11.13
CA SER A 190 -6.67 11.07 -10.01
C SER A 190 -6.97 12.56 -10.17
N GLY A 191 -7.38 13.22 -9.09
CA GLY A 191 -7.74 14.64 -9.10
C GLY A 191 -9.09 14.98 -9.75
N SER A 192 -9.78 14.02 -10.38
CA SER A 192 -11.08 14.25 -11.02
C SER A 192 -12.24 13.85 -10.14
N ARG A 193 -13.32 14.62 -10.14
CA ARG A 193 -14.62 14.24 -9.54
C ARG A 193 -15.49 13.43 -10.51
N ARG A 194 -15.21 13.46 -11.83
CA ARG A 194 -16.02 12.81 -12.87
C ARG A 194 -15.66 11.33 -13.00
N TYR A 195 -16.66 10.47 -13.07
CA TYR A 195 -16.51 9.08 -13.44
C TYR A 195 -16.35 8.95 -14.95
N ARG A 196 -15.61 7.92 -15.38
CA ARG A 196 -15.42 7.52 -16.75
C ARG A 196 -15.72 6.04 -16.88
N ALA A 197 -16.26 5.65 -18.01
CA ALA A 197 -16.41 4.25 -18.38
C ALA A 197 -15.16 3.77 -19.13
N MET A 198 -14.83 2.50 -18.95
CA MET A 198 -13.84 1.78 -19.74
C MET A 198 -14.43 0.43 -20.11
N GLN A 199 -14.48 0.13 -21.39
CA GLN A 199 -14.90 -1.14 -21.91
C GLN A 199 -13.67 -2.03 -22.13
N LEU A 200 -13.78 -3.28 -21.71
CA LEU A 200 -12.77 -4.34 -21.86
C LEU A 200 -13.43 -5.54 -22.49
N THR A 201 -12.67 -6.36 -23.20
CA THR A 201 -13.15 -7.72 -23.52
C THR A 201 -13.28 -8.51 -22.23
N ALA A 202 -14.16 -9.52 -22.21
CA ALA A 202 -14.35 -10.37 -21.03
C ALA A 202 -13.02 -11.02 -20.60
N GLU A 203 -12.23 -11.49 -21.54
CA GLU A 203 -10.90 -12.06 -21.30
C GLU A 203 -9.94 -11.06 -20.64
N GLU A 204 -9.87 -9.83 -21.17
CA GLU A 204 -8.99 -8.80 -20.62
C GLU A 204 -9.43 -8.36 -19.21
N PHE A 205 -10.74 -8.32 -18.96
CA PHE A 205 -11.27 -8.07 -17.62
C PHE A 205 -10.87 -9.19 -16.65
N ILE A 206 -11.06 -10.44 -17.02
CA ILE A 206 -10.67 -11.61 -16.21
C ILE A 206 -9.16 -11.63 -16.01
N ARG A 207 -8.38 -11.42 -17.06
CA ARG A 207 -6.92 -11.33 -16.98
C ARG A 207 -6.45 -10.27 -15.99
N ARG A 208 -7.05 -9.06 -16.02
CA ARG A 208 -6.74 -8.01 -15.05
C ARG A 208 -7.16 -8.38 -13.63
N PHE A 209 -8.35 -8.95 -13.48
CA PHE A 209 -8.87 -9.36 -12.18
C PHE A 209 -7.99 -10.43 -11.52
N LEU A 210 -7.63 -11.48 -12.26
CA LEU A 210 -6.80 -12.59 -11.76
C LEU A 210 -5.39 -12.15 -11.31
N GLN A 211 -4.85 -11.05 -11.84
CA GLN A 211 -3.56 -10.51 -11.38
C GLN A 211 -3.58 -10.04 -9.92
N HIS A 212 -4.74 -9.89 -9.33
CA HIS A 212 -4.92 -9.39 -7.96
C HIS A 212 -5.20 -10.50 -6.95
N VAL A 213 -5.31 -11.74 -7.40
CA VAL A 213 -5.39 -12.90 -6.52
C VAL A 213 -4.06 -13.05 -5.79
N LEU A 214 -4.14 -13.05 -4.47
CA LEU A 214 -2.95 -13.18 -3.62
C LEU A 214 -2.54 -14.65 -3.46
N PRO A 215 -1.27 -14.92 -3.19
CA PRO A 215 -0.82 -16.28 -2.84
C PRO A 215 -1.62 -16.85 -1.67
N ARG A 216 -1.92 -18.15 -1.70
CA ARG A 216 -2.67 -18.84 -0.65
C ARG A 216 -2.07 -18.56 0.73
N GLY A 217 -2.89 -18.15 1.69
CA GLY A 217 -2.46 -17.84 3.06
C GLY A 217 -1.65 -16.54 3.20
N PHE A 218 -1.59 -15.70 2.17
CA PHE A 218 -0.87 -14.43 2.27
C PHE A 218 -1.69 -13.40 3.07
N GLN A 219 -1.12 -12.94 4.18
CA GLN A 219 -1.72 -11.91 5.01
C GLN A 219 -1.48 -10.53 4.38
N LYS A 220 -2.54 -9.94 3.82
CA LYS A 220 -2.49 -8.60 3.20
C LYS A 220 -2.63 -7.44 4.18
N VAL A 221 -2.95 -7.72 5.43
CA VAL A 221 -2.99 -6.73 6.53
C VAL A 221 -1.95 -7.14 7.55
N ARG A 222 -1.11 -6.19 7.96
CA ARG A 222 -0.09 -6.41 8.98
C ARG A 222 -0.10 -5.29 10.00
N HIS A 223 0.05 -5.66 11.27
CA HIS A 223 0.15 -4.76 12.40
C HIS A 223 1.61 -4.70 12.87
N TYR A 224 2.04 -3.53 13.31
CA TYR A 224 3.41 -3.27 13.74
C TYR A 224 3.41 -2.52 15.07
N GLY A 225 4.40 -2.84 15.91
CA GLY A 225 4.61 -2.21 17.20
C GLY A 225 3.41 -2.37 18.13
N PHE A 226 2.98 -1.25 18.73
CA PHE A 226 1.83 -1.26 19.67
C PHE A 226 0.45 -1.24 18.97
N ALA A 227 0.37 -1.26 17.64
CA ALA A 227 -0.92 -1.43 16.97
C ALA A 227 -1.45 -2.85 17.27
N PRO A 228 -2.66 -2.99 17.83
CA PRO A 228 -3.15 -4.29 18.26
C PRO A 228 -3.29 -5.24 17.07
N PRO A 229 -2.88 -6.52 17.21
CA PRO A 229 -3.24 -7.55 16.27
C PRO A 229 -4.77 -7.72 16.22
N ARG A 230 -5.28 -8.30 15.17
CA ARG A 230 -6.68 -8.72 15.13
C ARG A 230 -6.88 -9.82 16.17
N SER A 231 -7.84 -9.63 17.08
CA SER A 231 -8.49 -10.73 17.76
C SER A 231 -9.32 -11.56 16.78
#